data_b9ddd0176098e2f7c21b1b07e1fc806b
#
_entry.id   b9ddd0176098e2f7c21b1b07e1fc806b
#
_cell.length_a   1.000
_cell.length_b   1.000
_cell.length_c   1.000
_cell.angle_alpha   90.00
_cell.angle_beta   90.00
_cell.angle_gamma   90.00
#
_symmetry.space_group_name_H-M   'P 1'
#
loop_
_entity.id
_entity.type
_entity.pdbx_description
1 polymer ?
#
loop_
_entity_poly.entity_id
_entity_poly.type
_entity_poly.pdbx_seq_one_letter_code
_entity_poly.pdbx_strand_id
1 'polypeptide(L)'
;DSDHWTNIKEIGGGRIVGEAVHGIDLACYFFDSLPQSISASAPVDKTNNMVKDNQVFLNINFANGSHASLQYFSEANQILSKERIEVHGEGNSYILEDFKMLRFLEGSQDRSKTFSSGKGHKESLSIFFDYVRDKSQNPFTWEEIKAVSKAAIIAQDHINSGQQHNV
;
A
#
# COMPACT_ATOMS: atom_id res chain seq x y z
N ASP A 1 14.66 -6.37 15.52
CA ASP A 1 14.62 -6.33 16.99
C ASP A 1 13.16 -6.48 17.43
N SER A 2 12.83 -7.54 18.16
CA SER A 2 11.45 -7.85 18.61
C SER A 2 10.86 -6.72 19.47
N ASP A 3 11.71 -6.00 20.15
CA ASP A 3 11.35 -4.94 21.10
C ASP A 3 11.16 -3.56 20.43
N HIS A 4 11.29 -3.48 19.12
CA HIS A 4 11.04 -2.24 18.41
C HIS A 4 9.55 -1.87 18.51
N TRP A 5 9.24 -0.60 18.80
CA TRP A 5 7.88 -0.11 19.05
C TRP A 5 6.86 -0.49 17.97
N THR A 6 7.30 -0.61 16.70
CA THR A 6 6.45 -1.01 15.57
C THR A 6 5.97 -2.46 15.68
N ASN A 7 6.63 -3.30 16.48
CA ASN A 7 6.28 -4.71 16.72
C ASN A 7 5.38 -4.87 17.96
N ILE A 8 5.20 -3.78 18.73
CA ILE A 8 4.35 -3.76 19.91
C ILE A 8 2.96 -3.32 19.47
N LYS A 9 1.99 -4.24 19.48
CA LYS A 9 0.64 -4.01 18.96
C LYS A 9 -0.06 -2.81 19.59
N GLU A 10 0.11 -2.64 20.91
CA GLU A 10 -0.50 -1.56 21.70
C GLU A 10 0.07 -0.17 21.36
N ILE A 11 1.25 -0.12 20.76
CA ILE A 11 1.95 1.13 20.40
C ILE A 11 1.91 1.36 18.90
N GLY A 12 2.31 0.36 18.10
CA GLY A 12 2.43 0.46 16.66
C GLY A 12 1.16 0.14 15.87
N GLY A 13 0.15 -0.46 16.51
CA GLY A 13 -1.13 -0.81 15.86
C GLY A 13 -1.06 -1.98 14.88
N GLY A 14 0.14 -2.48 14.57
CA GLY A 14 0.42 -3.52 13.57
C GLY A 14 0.97 -2.97 12.25
N ARG A 15 1.57 -3.86 11.45
CA ARG A 15 2.25 -3.47 10.20
C ARG A 15 1.29 -3.02 9.10
N ILE A 16 0.07 -3.52 9.09
CA ILE A 16 -0.90 -3.10 8.08
C ILE A 16 -1.30 -1.64 8.33
N VAL A 17 -1.64 -1.30 9.57
CA VAL A 17 -2.04 0.06 9.93
C VAL A 17 -0.87 1.04 9.85
N GLY A 18 0.34 0.61 10.25
CA GLY A 18 1.52 1.47 10.27
C GLY A 18 2.20 1.65 8.91
N GLU A 19 2.17 0.64 8.03
CA GLU A 19 2.99 0.60 6.81
C GLU A 19 2.19 0.24 5.56
N ALA A 20 1.47 -0.90 5.53
CA ALA A 20 0.77 -1.35 4.34
C ALA A 20 -0.40 -0.43 3.95
N VAL A 21 -0.90 0.38 4.87
CA VAL A 21 -1.92 1.42 4.62
C VAL A 21 -1.51 2.37 3.49
N HIS A 22 -0.22 2.67 3.34
CA HIS A 22 0.29 3.50 2.25
C HIS A 22 0.06 2.87 0.86
N GLY A 23 0.16 1.54 0.78
CA GLY A 23 -0.15 0.80 -0.45
C GLY A 23 -1.65 0.76 -0.76
N ILE A 24 -2.50 0.72 0.27
CA ILE A 24 -3.96 0.82 0.11
C ILE A 24 -4.33 2.21 -0.44
N ASP A 25 -3.79 3.26 0.15
CA ASP A 25 -3.99 4.65 -0.29
C ASP A 25 -3.52 4.86 -1.74
N LEU A 26 -2.34 4.36 -2.06
CA LEU A 26 -1.79 4.45 -3.41
C LEU A 26 -2.66 3.71 -4.46
N ALA A 27 -3.24 2.57 -4.10
CA ALA A 27 -4.16 1.85 -4.98
C ALA A 27 -5.47 2.64 -5.19
N CYS A 28 -5.99 3.32 -4.16
CA CYS A 28 -7.12 4.24 -4.30
C CYS A 28 -6.80 5.35 -5.31
N TYR A 29 -5.62 5.93 -5.21
CA TYR A 29 -5.16 6.96 -6.13
C TYR A 29 -5.07 6.46 -7.58
N PHE A 30 -4.47 5.29 -7.83
CA PHE A 30 -4.36 4.74 -9.18
C PHE A 30 -5.70 4.38 -9.81
N PHE A 31 -6.66 3.93 -9.02
CA PHE A 31 -7.97 3.52 -9.52
C PHE A 31 -9.03 4.61 -9.45
N ASP A 32 -8.73 5.75 -8.86
CA ASP A 32 -9.70 6.81 -8.57
C ASP A 32 -10.99 6.23 -7.97
N SER A 33 -10.83 5.35 -6.96
CA SER A 33 -11.93 4.57 -6.40
C SER A 33 -11.66 4.16 -4.95
N LEU A 34 -12.73 4.03 -4.18
CA LEU A 34 -12.64 3.62 -2.78
C LEU A 34 -12.68 2.10 -2.62
N PRO A 35 -12.01 1.52 -1.60
CA PRO A 35 -12.08 0.11 -1.27
C PRO A 35 -13.53 -0.30 -0.91
N GLN A 36 -14.03 -1.35 -1.55
CA GLN A 36 -15.34 -1.94 -1.25
C GLN A 36 -15.21 -3.14 -0.32
N SER A 37 -14.19 -3.98 -0.55
CA SER A 37 -13.87 -5.11 0.32
C SER A 37 -12.36 -5.34 0.37
N ILE A 38 -11.90 -5.91 1.48
CA ILE A 38 -10.50 -6.27 1.69
C ILE A 38 -10.43 -7.61 2.40
N SER A 39 -9.47 -8.44 1.99
CA SER A 39 -9.05 -9.64 2.70
C SER A 39 -7.57 -9.59 2.97
N ALA A 40 -7.15 -10.17 4.10
CA ALA A 40 -5.77 -10.21 4.52
C ALA A 40 -5.38 -11.64 4.94
N SER A 41 -4.14 -12.01 4.64
CA SER A 41 -3.52 -13.23 5.14
C SER A 41 -2.06 -12.98 5.51
N ALA A 42 -1.55 -13.78 6.43
CA ALA A 42 -0.16 -13.80 6.85
C ALA A 42 0.34 -15.25 6.92
N PRO A 43 1.64 -15.49 6.74
CA PRO A 43 2.21 -16.83 6.95
C PRO A 43 1.92 -17.32 8.37
N VAL A 44 1.68 -18.63 8.48
CA VAL A 44 1.53 -19.27 9.78
C VAL A 44 2.91 -19.62 10.33
N ASP A 45 3.34 -18.93 11.38
CA ASP A 45 4.53 -19.30 12.12
C ASP A 45 4.21 -20.38 13.16
N LYS A 46 4.67 -21.60 12.89
CA LYS A 46 4.53 -22.75 13.81
C LYS A 46 5.47 -22.67 15.00
N THR A 47 6.46 -21.77 14.99
CA THR A 47 7.49 -21.65 16.03
C THR A 47 7.19 -20.51 17.01
N ASN A 48 6.21 -19.68 16.74
CA ASN A 48 5.88 -18.45 17.48
C ASN A 48 7.04 -17.45 17.61
N ASN A 49 8.02 -17.51 16.71
CA ASN A 49 9.19 -16.64 16.73
C ASN A 49 9.05 -15.40 15.80
N MET A 50 8.04 -15.40 14.92
CA MET A 50 7.79 -14.28 13.99
C MET A 50 6.67 -13.38 14.53
N VAL A 51 6.83 -12.09 14.29
CA VAL A 51 5.71 -11.14 14.45
C VAL A 51 4.72 -11.41 13.32
N LYS A 52 3.47 -11.74 13.66
CA LYS A 52 2.45 -12.26 12.72
C LYS A 52 2.25 -11.44 11.46
N ASP A 53 2.42 -10.12 11.55
CA ASP A 53 2.16 -9.18 10.47
C ASP A 53 3.45 -8.60 9.82
N ASN A 54 4.62 -9.21 10.07
CA ASN A 54 5.85 -8.85 9.37
C ASN A 54 5.82 -9.20 7.88
N GLN A 55 4.94 -10.13 7.50
CA GLN A 55 4.66 -10.50 6.12
C GLN A 55 3.15 -10.59 5.94
N VAL A 56 2.58 -9.76 5.08
CA VAL A 56 1.15 -9.76 4.83
C VAL A 56 0.82 -9.70 3.35
N PHE A 57 -0.30 -10.32 3.00
CA PHE A 57 -0.89 -10.34 1.68
C PHE A 57 -2.29 -9.77 1.77
N LEU A 58 -2.56 -8.71 1.04
CA LEU A 58 -3.87 -8.06 1.00
C LEU A 58 -4.45 -8.19 -0.40
N ASN A 59 -5.73 -8.50 -0.50
CA ASN A 59 -6.50 -8.41 -1.74
C ASN A 59 -7.64 -7.44 -1.53
N ILE A 60 -7.78 -6.47 -2.43
CA ILE A 60 -8.68 -5.34 -2.31
C ILE A 60 -9.54 -5.25 -3.57
N ASN A 61 -10.86 -5.22 -3.41
CA ASN A 61 -11.79 -4.91 -4.49
C ASN A 61 -12.27 -3.46 -4.33
N PHE A 62 -12.35 -2.75 -5.43
CA PHE A 62 -12.76 -1.35 -5.50
C PHE A 62 -14.17 -1.19 -6.05
N ALA A 63 -14.82 -0.08 -5.72
CA ALA A 63 -16.20 0.18 -6.11
C ALA A 63 -16.42 0.26 -7.63
N ASN A 64 -15.39 0.65 -8.38
CA ASN A 64 -15.42 0.70 -9.84
C ASN A 64 -15.10 -0.65 -10.53
N GLY A 65 -14.92 -1.73 -9.77
CA GLY A 65 -14.59 -3.07 -10.27
C GLY A 65 -13.09 -3.34 -10.43
N SER A 66 -12.21 -2.38 -10.14
CA SER A 66 -10.76 -2.60 -10.10
C SER A 66 -10.37 -3.50 -8.94
N HIS A 67 -9.20 -4.13 -9.05
CA HIS A 67 -8.67 -5.04 -8.03
C HIS A 67 -7.19 -4.78 -7.79
N ALA A 68 -6.75 -4.81 -6.54
CA ALA A 68 -5.35 -4.74 -6.16
C ALA A 68 -4.95 -5.92 -5.27
N SER A 69 -3.72 -6.42 -5.50
CA SER A 69 -3.02 -7.31 -4.58
C SER A 69 -1.79 -6.59 -4.05
N LEU A 70 -1.69 -6.46 -2.73
CA LEU A 70 -0.57 -5.83 -2.06
C LEU A 70 0.16 -6.85 -1.20
N GLN A 71 1.47 -6.85 -1.31
CA GLN A 71 2.35 -7.69 -0.50
C GLN A 71 3.31 -6.79 0.28
N TYR A 72 3.41 -7.02 1.58
CA TYR A 72 4.34 -6.33 2.46
C TYR A 72 5.26 -7.34 3.14
N PHE A 73 6.57 -7.10 3.06
CA PHE A 73 7.61 -7.95 3.63
C PHE A 73 8.62 -7.09 4.39
N SER A 74 8.58 -7.09 5.72
CA SER A 74 9.56 -6.37 6.52
C SER A 74 10.94 -7.06 6.56
N GLU A 75 11.00 -8.34 6.21
CA GLU A 75 12.19 -9.18 6.28
C GLU A 75 12.77 -9.51 4.89
N ALA A 76 12.34 -8.80 3.85
CA ALA A 76 12.89 -8.98 2.52
C ALA A 76 14.37 -8.57 2.47
N ASN A 77 15.10 -9.15 1.50
CA ASN A 77 16.51 -8.82 1.30
C ASN A 77 16.64 -7.33 0.92
N GLN A 78 17.54 -6.62 1.61
CA GLN A 78 17.75 -5.17 1.46
C GLN A 78 18.29 -4.75 0.08
N ILE A 79 18.76 -5.69 -0.75
CA ILE A 79 19.20 -5.42 -2.13
C ILE A 79 18.01 -5.29 -3.08
N LEU A 80 16.84 -5.87 -2.72
CA LEU A 80 15.64 -5.70 -3.51
C LEU A 80 15.17 -4.24 -3.51
N SER A 81 14.59 -3.82 -4.62
CA SER A 81 13.83 -2.56 -4.68
C SER A 81 12.81 -2.52 -3.56
N LYS A 82 12.79 -1.43 -2.81
CA LYS A 82 11.90 -1.31 -1.65
C LYS A 82 10.44 -1.32 -2.07
N GLU A 83 10.11 -0.59 -3.12
CA GLU A 83 8.76 -0.54 -3.68
C GLU A 83 8.78 -0.99 -5.15
N ARG A 84 7.92 -1.96 -5.46
CA ARG A 84 7.61 -2.38 -6.83
C ARG A 84 6.10 -2.37 -7.03
N ILE A 85 5.66 -1.62 -8.02
CA ILE A 85 4.24 -1.43 -8.32
C ILE A 85 4.01 -1.78 -9.78
N GLU A 86 3.02 -2.62 -10.03
CA GLU A 86 2.58 -2.96 -11.37
C GLU A 86 1.11 -2.60 -11.53
N VAL A 87 0.78 -1.90 -12.61
CA VAL A 87 -0.59 -1.55 -12.96
C VAL A 87 -0.89 -2.09 -14.35
N HIS A 88 -1.99 -2.84 -14.48
CA HIS A 88 -2.39 -3.48 -15.72
C HIS A 88 -3.83 -3.07 -16.06
N GLY A 89 -4.07 -2.70 -17.31
CA GLY A 89 -5.41 -2.36 -17.78
C GLY A 89 -5.42 -2.05 -19.26
N GLU A 90 -6.54 -2.34 -19.93
CA GLU A 90 -6.78 -2.02 -21.35
C GLU A 90 -5.65 -2.45 -22.30
N GLY A 91 -5.01 -3.59 -22.02
CA GLY A 91 -3.90 -4.10 -22.80
C GLY A 91 -2.55 -3.44 -22.56
N ASN A 92 -2.45 -2.54 -21.58
CA ASN A 92 -1.23 -1.85 -21.20
C ASN A 92 -0.73 -2.31 -19.82
N SER A 93 0.56 -2.13 -19.58
CA SER A 93 1.19 -2.41 -18.28
C SER A 93 2.21 -1.33 -17.93
N TYR A 94 2.21 -0.94 -16.67
CA TYR A 94 3.11 0.06 -16.11
C TYR A 94 3.82 -0.55 -14.90
N ILE A 95 5.16 -0.45 -14.87
CA ILE A 95 5.99 -1.00 -13.79
C ILE A 95 6.81 0.12 -13.19
N LEU A 96 6.57 0.42 -11.93
CA LEU A 96 7.29 1.45 -11.18
C LEU A 96 8.18 0.79 -10.13
N GLU A 97 9.47 1.12 -10.14
CA GLU A 97 10.44 0.64 -9.16
C GLU A 97 11.04 1.79 -8.36
N ASP A 98 10.97 1.69 -7.03
CA ASP A 98 11.49 2.65 -6.04
C ASP A 98 11.08 4.12 -6.29
N PHE A 99 9.99 4.37 -7.02
CA PHE A 99 9.61 5.70 -7.51
C PHE A 99 10.71 6.38 -8.35
N LYS A 100 11.65 5.61 -8.88
CA LYS A 100 12.79 6.09 -9.67
C LYS A 100 12.74 5.70 -11.12
N MET A 101 12.19 4.55 -11.44
CA MET A 101 12.09 4.04 -12.81
C MET A 101 10.66 3.60 -13.10
N LEU A 102 10.09 4.15 -14.17
CA LEU A 102 8.78 3.75 -14.68
C LEU A 102 8.95 3.18 -16.09
N ARG A 103 8.51 1.93 -16.28
CA ARG A 103 8.45 1.25 -17.57
C ARG A 103 7.03 1.24 -18.09
N PHE A 104 6.85 1.55 -19.35
CA PHE A 104 5.59 1.60 -20.07
C PHE A 104 5.57 0.49 -21.11
N LEU A 105 4.61 -0.40 -21.05
CA LEU A 105 4.36 -1.47 -22.02
C LEU A 105 2.99 -1.19 -22.66
N GLU A 106 2.99 -0.55 -23.82
CA GLU A 106 1.79 -0.08 -24.51
C GLU A 106 1.76 -0.63 -25.95
N GLY A 107 0.83 -1.53 -26.24
CA GLY A 107 0.80 -2.27 -27.51
C GLY A 107 2.11 -3.04 -27.73
N SER A 108 2.86 -2.72 -28.78
CA SER A 108 4.19 -3.28 -29.07
C SER A 108 5.35 -2.42 -28.58
N GLN A 109 5.07 -1.33 -27.86
CA GLN A 109 6.09 -0.40 -27.37
C GLN A 109 6.54 -0.76 -25.97
N ASP A 110 7.86 -0.69 -25.75
CA ASP A 110 8.53 -0.84 -24.44
C ASP A 110 9.42 0.37 -24.22
N ARG A 111 9.02 1.24 -23.31
CA ARG A 111 9.72 2.49 -23.01
C ARG A 111 9.96 2.59 -21.51
N SER A 112 11.00 3.27 -21.10
CA SER A 112 11.26 3.56 -19.68
C SER A 112 11.63 5.02 -19.48
N LYS A 113 11.29 5.51 -18.28
CA LYS A 113 11.61 6.85 -17.81
C LYS A 113 12.23 6.75 -16.41
N THR A 114 13.35 7.43 -16.22
CA THR A 114 14.01 7.52 -14.91
C THR A 114 13.75 8.89 -14.29
N PHE A 115 13.52 8.89 -12.98
CA PHE A 115 13.30 10.09 -12.19
C PHE A 115 14.48 10.28 -11.23
N SER A 116 14.95 11.51 -11.13
CA SER A 116 16.05 11.90 -10.22
C SER A 116 15.58 12.30 -8.83
N SER A 117 14.30 12.59 -8.67
CA SER A 117 13.71 13.07 -7.42
C SER A 117 13.21 11.92 -6.55
N GLY A 118 13.24 12.15 -5.23
CA GLY A 118 12.72 11.22 -4.24
C GLY A 118 11.19 11.10 -4.25
N LYS A 119 10.62 10.72 -3.11
CA LYS A 119 9.20 10.38 -2.93
C LYS A 119 8.22 11.56 -2.90
N GLY A 120 8.52 12.69 -3.51
CA GLY A 120 7.59 13.81 -3.64
C GLY A 120 7.38 14.63 -2.36
N HIS A 121 8.23 14.52 -1.35
CA HIS A 121 8.05 15.23 -0.07
C HIS A 121 7.97 16.75 -0.22
N LYS A 122 8.77 17.33 -1.11
CA LYS A 122 8.75 18.78 -1.37
C LYS A 122 7.44 19.21 -2.00
N GLU A 123 6.97 18.45 -2.97
CA GLU A 123 5.73 18.68 -3.70
C GLU A 123 4.53 18.52 -2.74
N SER A 124 4.53 17.51 -1.89
CA SER A 124 3.50 17.29 -0.87
C SER A 124 3.40 18.47 0.09
N LEU A 125 4.53 18.97 0.60
CA LEU A 125 4.54 20.16 1.45
C LEU A 125 4.04 21.41 0.71
N SER A 126 4.40 21.59 -0.56
CA SER A 126 3.92 22.71 -1.36
C SER A 126 2.40 22.67 -1.50
N ILE A 127 1.83 21.52 -1.85
CA ILE A 127 0.37 21.33 -1.96
C ILE A 127 -0.32 21.63 -0.62
N PHE A 128 0.23 21.12 0.48
CA PHE A 128 -0.32 21.40 1.81
C PHE A 128 -0.32 22.90 2.14
N PHE A 129 0.79 23.62 1.90
CA PHE A 129 0.85 25.05 2.15
C PHE A 129 -0.04 25.87 1.22
N ASP A 130 -0.23 25.46 -0.02
CA ASP A 130 -1.15 26.10 -0.94
C ASP A 130 -2.60 25.92 -0.49
N TYR A 131 -2.96 24.74 0.02
CA TYR A 131 -4.26 24.51 0.65
C TYR A 131 -4.48 25.39 1.89
N VAL A 132 -3.51 25.42 2.82
CA VAL A 132 -3.60 26.22 4.05
C VAL A 132 -3.72 27.74 3.76
N ARG A 133 -3.23 28.20 2.60
CA ARG A 133 -3.30 29.59 2.14
C ARG A 133 -4.52 29.88 1.27
N ASP A 134 -5.48 29.00 1.21
CA ASP A 134 -6.68 29.08 0.36
C ASP A 134 -6.37 29.24 -1.15
N LYS A 135 -5.22 28.73 -1.60
CA LYS A 135 -4.80 28.76 -3.02
C LYS A 135 -5.18 27.50 -3.79
N SER A 136 -5.55 26.45 -3.11
CA SER A 136 -5.98 25.19 -3.71
C SER A 136 -7.05 24.52 -2.84
N GLN A 137 -7.77 23.55 -3.42
CA GLN A 137 -8.68 22.69 -2.66
C GLN A 137 -7.89 21.67 -1.84
N ASN A 138 -8.55 21.09 -0.82
CA ASN A 138 -7.97 19.97 -0.06
C ASN A 138 -7.64 18.82 -1.03
N PRO A 139 -6.37 18.36 -1.08
CA PRO A 139 -5.99 17.26 -1.95
C PRO A 139 -6.56 15.90 -1.52
N PHE A 140 -7.08 15.81 -0.29
CA PHE A 140 -7.65 14.57 0.27
C PHE A 140 -9.07 14.83 0.76
N THR A 141 -9.99 13.95 0.41
CA THR A 141 -11.34 13.97 0.98
C THR A 141 -11.37 13.23 2.31
N TRP A 142 -12.30 13.62 3.18
CA TRP A 142 -12.52 12.90 4.43
C TRP A 142 -12.99 11.46 4.19
N GLU A 143 -13.74 11.23 3.14
CA GLU A 143 -14.23 9.93 2.70
C GLU A 143 -13.09 8.99 2.31
N GLU A 144 -12.08 9.48 1.57
CA GLU A 144 -10.88 8.72 1.22
C GLU A 144 -10.07 8.33 2.45
N ILE A 145 -9.75 9.29 3.31
CA ILE A 145 -8.99 9.06 4.54
C ILE A 145 -9.68 8.01 5.41
N LYS A 146 -11.00 8.14 5.58
CA LYS A 146 -11.82 7.22 6.36
C LYS A 146 -11.87 5.82 5.73
N ALA A 147 -12.05 5.72 4.42
CA ALA A 147 -12.15 4.44 3.71
C ALA A 147 -10.83 3.67 3.77
N VAL A 148 -9.70 4.32 3.51
CA VAL A 148 -8.34 3.75 3.59
C VAL A 148 -8.04 3.27 5.01
N SER A 149 -8.27 4.12 6.01
CA SER A 149 -8.06 3.78 7.42
C SER A 149 -8.92 2.59 7.86
N LYS A 150 -10.20 2.58 7.46
CA LYS A 150 -11.12 1.48 7.76
C LYS A 150 -10.68 0.17 7.11
N ALA A 151 -10.23 0.22 5.85
CA ALA A 151 -9.72 -0.95 5.15
C ALA A 151 -8.49 -1.54 5.85
N ALA A 152 -7.53 -0.68 6.27
CA ALA A 152 -6.35 -1.11 7.01
C ALA A 152 -6.71 -1.77 8.35
N ILE A 153 -7.65 -1.19 9.12
CA ILE A 153 -8.12 -1.75 10.40
C ILE A 153 -8.78 -3.11 10.19
N ILE A 154 -9.68 -3.23 9.20
CA ILE A 154 -10.35 -4.51 8.89
C ILE A 154 -9.31 -5.57 8.49
N ALA A 155 -8.33 -5.24 7.66
CA ALA A 155 -7.28 -6.15 7.27
C ALA A 155 -6.42 -6.61 8.47
N GLN A 156 -6.11 -5.69 9.40
CA GLN A 156 -5.38 -6.01 10.62
C GLN A 156 -6.19 -6.95 11.53
N ASP A 157 -7.50 -6.73 11.64
CA ASP A 157 -8.39 -7.58 12.42
C ASP A 157 -8.51 -9.00 11.82
N HIS A 158 -8.49 -9.14 10.49
CA HIS A 158 -8.44 -10.46 9.83
C HIS A 158 -7.18 -11.24 10.23
N ILE A 159 -6.00 -10.61 10.23
CA ILE A 159 -4.76 -11.26 10.67
C ILE A 159 -4.82 -11.64 12.15
N ASN A 160 -5.36 -10.76 13.00
CA ASN A 160 -5.44 -10.99 14.44
C ASN A 160 -6.41 -12.12 14.81
N SER A 161 -7.54 -12.23 14.11
CA SER A 161 -8.57 -13.25 14.36
C SER A 161 -8.17 -14.65 13.91
N GLY A 162 -7.18 -14.76 13.01
CA GLY A 162 -6.70 -16.05 12.49
C GLY A 162 -7.75 -16.81 11.67
N GLN A 163 -8.77 -16.15 11.15
CA GLN A 163 -9.80 -16.78 10.32
C GLN A 163 -9.19 -17.17 8.96
N GLN A 164 -8.62 -18.37 8.93
CA GLN A 164 -8.29 -19.06 7.68
C GLN A 164 -9.37 -20.11 7.44
N HIS A 165 -10.02 -20.08 6.29
CA HIS A 165 -10.88 -21.18 5.87
C HIS A 165 -9.99 -22.32 5.36
N ASN A 166 -9.99 -23.45 6.06
CA ASN A 166 -9.31 -24.67 5.61
C ASN A 166 -9.99 -25.17 4.31
N VAL A 167 -9.15 -25.48 3.33
CA VAL A 167 -9.56 -26.15 2.08
C VAL A 167 -9.61 -27.66 2.33
#